data_1c3cf6ced7ae5936b6c2a6882f8c1c5d
#
_entry.id   1c3cf6ced7ae5936b6c2a6882f8c1c5d
#
_cell.length_a   1.000
_cell.length_b   1.000
_cell.length_c   1.000
_cell.angle_alpha   90.00
_cell.angle_beta   90.00
_cell.angle_gamma   90.00
#
_symmetry.space_group_name_H-M   'P 1'
#
loop_
_entity.id
_entity.type
_entity.pdbx_description
1 polymer ?
#
loop_
_entity_poly.entity_id
_entity_poly.type
_entity_poly.pdbx_seq_one_letter_code
_entity_poly.pdbx_strand_id
1 'polypeptide(L)'
;MADDSYKTIKQVAEGYYTEKRSRFISYAIPVRTVEEVKEQLEKYRKQYYDARHVCWAYMLGPERQTFRANDDGEPSSTAGKPILGQINSNELTDLLIVVVRYFGGIELGTSGLIVAYRTAAAEAIAAAEIEERTVDEDITVVFEYPYLNGIMRIVKAVSYTHLRAHE
;
A
#
# COMPACT_ATOMS: atom_id res chain seq x y z
N MET A 1 7.91 19.76 -11.32
CA MET A 1 8.05 18.71 -10.51
C MET A 1 8.94 17.70 -11.11
N ALA A 2 9.72 17.14 -10.34
CA ALA A 2 10.65 16.18 -10.86
C ALA A 2 9.91 14.95 -11.31
N ASP A 3 10.26 14.45 -12.48
CA ASP A 3 9.61 13.26 -12.97
C ASP A 3 9.92 12.05 -12.11
N ASP A 4 10.95 12.14 -11.29
CA ASP A 4 11.33 11.01 -10.46
C ASP A 4 10.76 11.10 -9.05
N SER A 5 9.85 12.01 -8.79
CA SER A 5 9.25 12.09 -7.46
C SER A 5 7.96 11.28 -7.41
N TYR A 6 7.64 10.80 -6.22
CA TYR A 6 6.42 10.04 -6.00
C TYR A 6 5.97 10.23 -4.56
N LYS A 7 4.70 9.94 -4.30
CA LYS A 7 4.12 10.11 -2.96
C LYS A 7 3.81 8.75 -2.34
N THR A 8 4.14 8.62 -1.08
CA THR A 8 3.84 7.42 -0.31
C THR A 8 3.45 7.81 1.10
N ILE A 9 3.28 6.83 1.99
CA ILE A 9 2.94 7.11 3.38
C ILE A 9 4.10 6.68 4.26
N LYS A 10 4.23 7.36 5.40
CA LYS A 10 5.38 7.11 6.27
C LYS A 10 5.18 5.92 7.18
N GLN A 11 3.97 5.69 7.65
CA GLN A 11 3.71 4.64 8.62
C GLN A 11 2.28 4.17 8.51
N VAL A 12 1.95 3.11 9.23
CA VAL A 12 0.61 2.54 9.20
C VAL A 12 -0.40 3.54 9.72
N ALA A 13 -1.53 3.65 9.04
CA ALA A 13 -2.63 4.51 9.48
C ALA A 13 -3.93 3.71 9.43
N GLU A 14 -4.88 4.07 10.27
CA GLU A 14 -6.14 3.36 10.39
C GLU A 14 -7.31 4.27 10.07
N GLY A 15 -8.36 3.68 9.53
CA GLY A 15 -9.61 4.37 9.30
C GLY A 15 -10.78 3.48 9.71
N TYR A 16 -11.96 4.05 9.74
CA TYR A 16 -13.13 3.33 10.19
C TYR A 16 -14.38 3.92 9.54
N TYR A 17 -15.32 3.05 9.21
CA TYR A 17 -16.56 3.49 8.59
C TYR A 17 -17.65 2.47 8.92
N THR A 18 -18.85 2.94 9.19
CA THR A 18 -19.96 2.05 9.44
C THR A 18 -21.11 2.41 8.53
N GLU A 19 -21.86 1.39 8.13
CA GLU A 19 -23.02 1.59 7.31
C GLU A 19 -23.98 0.43 7.54
N LYS A 20 -25.21 0.71 7.92
CA LYS A 20 -26.23 -0.32 8.14
C LYS A 20 -25.71 -1.44 9.01
N ARG A 21 -25.04 -1.06 10.09
CA ARG A 21 -24.47 -1.97 11.08
C ARG A 21 -23.28 -2.75 10.64
N SER A 22 -22.91 -2.70 9.36
CA SER A 22 -21.61 -3.25 8.94
C SER A 22 -20.50 -2.34 9.40
N ARG A 23 -19.39 -2.94 9.81
CA ARG A 23 -18.22 -2.18 10.25
C ARG A 23 -17.08 -2.43 9.28
N PHE A 24 -16.41 -1.36 8.88
CA PHE A 24 -15.31 -1.41 7.93
C PHE A 24 -14.10 -0.80 8.60
N ILE A 25 -13.11 -1.64 8.91
CA ILE A 25 -11.88 -1.19 9.57
C ILE A 25 -10.79 -1.19 8.51
N SER A 26 -10.16 -0.05 8.30
CA SER A 26 -9.20 0.06 7.21
C SER A 26 -7.81 0.37 7.73
N TYR A 27 -6.81 -0.09 6.98
CA TYR A 27 -5.41 0.14 7.29
C TYR A 27 -4.68 0.52 6.03
N ALA A 28 -3.91 1.59 6.08
CA ALA A 28 -2.98 1.94 5.01
C ALA A 28 -1.59 1.58 5.52
N ILE A 29 -0.88 0.75 4.78
CA ILE A 29 0.34 0.12 5.28
C ILE A 29 1.47 0.35 4.28
N PRO A 30 2.61 0.91 4.69
CA PRO A 30 3.72 1.07 3.76
C PRO A 30 4.30 -0.29 3.41
N VAL A 31 4.45 -0.55 2.12
CA VAL A 31 5.07 -1.78 1.63
C VAL A 31 5.84 -1.42 0.37
N ARG A 32 6.84 -2.20 0.04
CA ARG A 32 7.63 -1.93 -1.15
C ARG A 32 7.70 -3.12 -2.10
N THR A 33 7.36 -4.31 -1.65
CA THR A 33 7.46 -5.52 -2.48
C THR A 33 6.19 -6.34 -2.33
N VAL A 34 5.98 -7.24 -3.29
CA VAL A 34 4.87 -8.17 -3.22
C VAL A 34 5.02 -9.09 -2.01
N GLU A 35 6.26 -9.43 -1.66
CA GLU A 35 6.47 -10.27 -0.48
C GLU A 35 6.02 -9.58 0.79
N GLU A 36 6.29 -8.29 0.91
CA GLU A 36 5.81 -7.54 2.07
C GLU A 36 4.29 -7.46 2.09
N VAL A 37 3.67 -7.33 0.91
CA VAL A 37 2.21 -7.34 0.83
C VAL A 37 1.68 -8.66 1.38
N LYS A 38 2.26 -9.78 0.98
CA LYS A 38 1.79 -11.09 1.41
C LYS A 38 1.94 -11.25 2.93
N GLU A 39 3.05 -10.80 3.48
CA GLU A 39 3.25 -10.87 4.92
C GLU A 39 2.21 -10.07 5.68
N GLN A 40 1.91 -8.85 5.20
CA GLN A 40 0.93 -8.02 5.86
C GLN A 40 -0.46 -8.61 5.74
N LEU A 41 -0.81 -9.15 4.58
CA LEU A 41 -2.12 -9.76 4.40
C LEU A 41 -2.30 -10.95 5.34
N GLU A 42 -1.26 -11.75 5.51
CA GLU A 42 -1.35 -12.89 6.40
C GLU A 42 -1.56 -12.40 7.84
N LYS A 43 -0.86 -11.36 8.23
CA LYS A 43 -0.99 -10.80 9.57
C LYS A 43 -2.43 -10.32 9.82
N TYR A 44 -3.00 -9.58 8.90
CA TYR A 44 -4.34 -9.03 9.10
C TYR A 44 -5.41 -10.11 9.00
N ARG A 45 -5.22 -11.13 8.16
CA ARG A 45 -6.17 -12.24 8.13
C ARG A 45 -6.18 -13.01 9.43
N LYS A 46 -5.02 -13.18 10.06
CA LYS A 46 -4.96 -13.85 11.35
C LYS A 46 -5.59 -13.00 12.44
N GLN A 47 -5.31 -11.71 12.42
CA GLN A 47 -5.85 -10.81 13.44
C GLN A 47 -7.36 -10.73 13.34
N TYR A 48 -7.91 -10.73 12.14
CA TYR A 48 -9.34 -10.59 11.91
C TYR A 48 -9.93 -11.87 11.33
N TYR A 49 -9.55 -13.00 11.93
CA TYR A 49 -9.94 -14.29 11.39
C TYR A 49 -11.45 -14.50 11.34
N ASP A 50 -12.20 -13.79 12.16
CA ASP A 50 -13.65 -13.91 12.20
C ASP A 50 -14.36 -12.86 11.35
N ALA A 51 -13.63 -12.08 10.59
CA ALA A 51 -14.26 -11.10 9.73
C ALA A 51 -14.86 -11.77 8.50
N ARG A 52 -15.93 -11.16 7.96
CA ARG A 52 -16.58 -11.70 6.79
C ARG A 52 -15.70 -11.57 5.55
N HIS A 53 -15.05 -10.44 5.40
CA HIS A 53 -14.21 -10.18 4.24
C HIS A 53 -13.00 -9.35 4.66
N VAL A 54 -11.85 -9.64 4.05
CA VAL A 54 -10.64 -8.85 4.22
C VAL A 54 -10.20 -8.47 2.81
N CYS A 55 -10.69 -7.34 2.35
CA CYS A 55 -10.47 -6.88 0.98
C CYS A 55 -9.26 -5.96 0.93
N TRP A 56 -8.62 -5.84 -0.21
CA TRP A 56 -7.39 -5.08 -0.26
C TRP A 56 -7.04 -4.64 -1.67
N ALA A 57 -6.11 -3.68 -1.73
CA ALA A 57 -5.47 -3.27 -2.97
C ALA A 57 -4.10 -2.71 -2.64
N TYR A 58 -3.17 -2.82 -3.58
CA TYR A 58 -1.85 -2.23 -3.39
C TYR A 58 -1.34 -1.62 -4.69
N MET A 59 -0.39 -0.72 -4.53
CA MET A 59 0.31 -0.08 -5.62
C MET A 59 1.76 0.00 -5.23
N LEU A 60 2.67 -0.41 -6.13
CA LEU A 60 4.09 -0.46 -5.84
C LEU A 60 4.88 0.23 -6.95
N GLY A 61 6.00 0.79 -6.55
CA GLY A 61 6.96 1.36 -7.48
C GLY A 61 6.70 2.83 -7.77
N PRO A 62 7.76 3.58 -8.04
CA PRO A 62 7.59 5.02 -8.31
C PRO A 62 6.78 5.29 -9.56
N GLU A 63 6.75 4.34 -10.50
CA GLU A 63 5.99 4.54 -11.72
C GLU A 63 4.60 3.93 -11.65
N ARG A 64 4.25 3.34 -10.50
CA ARG A 64 2.91 2.87 -10.23
C ARG A 64 2.42 1.88 -11.29
N GLN A 65 3.28 0.92 -11.63
CA GLN A 65 2.95 -0.06 -12.64
C GLN A 65 2.62 -1.43 -12.08
N THR A 66 2.87 -1.66 -10.79
CA THR A 66 2.59 -2.94 -10.16
C THR A 66 1.46 -2.73 -9.16
N PHE A 67 0.29 -3.27 -9.46
CA PHE A 67 -0.87 -3.09 -8.58
C PHE A 67 -1.78 -4.28 -8.67
N ARG A 68 -2.62 -4.42 -7.65
CA ARG A 68 -3.59 -5.49 -7.63
C ARG A 68 -4.69 -5.14 -6.65
N ALA A 69 -5.87 -5.69 -6.89
CA ALA A 69 -7.04 -5.48 -6.03
C ALA A 69 -7.75 -6.81 -5.82
N ASN A 70 -8.39 -6.98 -4.68
CA ASN A 70 -9.03 -8.25 -4.33
C ASN A 70 -10.30 -7.98 -3.54
N ASP A 71 -11.40 -8.61 -3.96
CA ASP A 71 -12.70 -8.43 -3.33
C ASP A 71 -12.97 -9.40 -2.19
N ASP A 72 -12.16 -10.42 -2.03
CA ASP A 72 -12.25 -11.41 -0.95
C ASP A 72 -13.69 -11.87 -0.69
N GLY A 73 -14.37 -12.27 -1.75
CA GLY A 73 -15.71 -12.82 -1.63
C GLY A 73 -16.84 -11.81 -1.70
N GLU A 74 -16.55 -10.54 -1.71
CA GLU A 74 -17.59 -9.55 -1.99
C GLU A 74 -17.95 -9.61 -3.46
N PRO A 75 -19.11 -9.11 -3.87
CA PRO A 75 -19.44 -9.10 -5.29
C PRO A 75 -18.38 -8.42 -6.12
N SER A 76 -18.19 -8.89 -7.32
CA SER A 76 -17.11 -8.44 -8.19
C SER A 76 -17.04 -6.92 -8.29
N SER A 77 -15.87 -6.38 -8.09
CA SER A 77 -15.56 -4.95 -8.25
C SER A 77 -16.26 -4.03 -7.25
N THR A 78 -16.74 -4.58 -6.13
CA THR A 78 -17.40 -3.74 -5.14
C THR A 78 -16.49 -3.37 -3.99
N ALA A 79 -15.32 -3.98 -3.88
CA ALA A 79 -14.42 -3.74 -2.75
C ALA A 79 -13.02 -3.38 -3.21
N GLY A 80 -12.35 -4.29 -3.90
CA GLY A 80 -10.96 -4.07 -4.27
C GLY A 80 -10.75 -2.88 -5.19
N LYS A 81 -11.61 -2.74 -6.20
CA LYS A 81 -11.48 -1.61 -7.12
C LYS A 81 -11.74 -0.27 -6.45
N PRO A 82 -12.77 -0.12 -5.63
CA PRO A 82 -12.95 1.14 -4.90
C PRO A 82 -11.76 1.48 -4.02
N ILE A 83 -11.14 0.47 -3.40
CA ILE A 83 -9.94 0.71 -2.61
C ILE A 83 -8.81 1.20 -3.50
N LEU A 84 -8.56 0.50 -4.61
CA LEU A 84 -7.51 0.89 -5.54
C LEU A 84 -7.78 2.28 -6.10
N GLY A 85 -9.04 2.61 -6.34
CA GLY A 85 -9.40 3.93 -6.83
C GLY A 85 -8.99 5.04 -5.88
N GLN A 86 -9.04 4.79 -4.58
CA GLN A 86 -8.59 5.79 -3.62
C GLN A 86 -7.07 5.95 -3.63
N ILE A 87 -6.36 4.85 -3.81
CA ILE A 87 -4.91 4.95 -3.98
C ILE A 87 -4.60 5.79 -5.21
N ASN A 88 -5.29 5.55 -6.31
CA ASN A 88 -5.05 6.26 -7.56
C ASN A 88 -5.43 7.73 -7.46
N SER A 89 -6.57 8.05 -6.88
CA SER A 89 -7.02 9.44 -6.83
C SER A 89 -6.11 10.28 -5.93
N ASN A 90 -5.40 9.66 -5.01
CA ASN A 90 -4.45 10.37 -4.17
C ASN A 90 -3.02 10.23 -4.69
N GLU A 91 -2.84 9.55 -5.83
CA GLU A 91 -1.55 9.40 -6.50
C GLU A 91 -0.48 8.78 -5.59
N LEU A 92 -0.88 7.81 -4.79
CA LEU A 92 0.03 7.18 -3.85
C LEU A 92 0.63 5.91 -4.43
N THR A 93 1.79 5.54 -3.94
CA THR A 93 2.41 4.27 -4.28
C THR A 93 3.16 3.73 -3.07
N ASP A 94 3.65 2.49 -3.18
CA ASP A 94 4.35 1.80 -2.11
C ASP A 94 3.50 1.70 -0.86
N LEU A 95 2.24 1.29 -1.07
CA LEU A 95 1.35 1.04 0.06
C LEU A 95 0.36 -0.07 -0.29
N LEU A 96 -0.14 -0.67 0.76
CA LEU A 96 -1.23 -1.64 0.72
C LEU A 96 -2.36 -1.05 1.56
N ILE A 97 -3.59 -1.13 1.08
CA ILE A 97 -4.73 -0.77 1.90
C ILE A 97 -5.57 -2.03 2.09
N VAL A 98 -5.86 -2.34 3.35
CA VAL A 98 -6.68 -3.48 3.74
C VAL A 98 -7.95 -2.92 4.36
N VAL A 99 -9.11 -3.44 3.97
CA VAL A 99 -10.38 -3.06 4.59
C VAL A 99 -11.05 -4.35 5.07
N VAL A 100 -11.22 -4.44 6.37
CA VAL A 100 -11.83 -5.59 7.04
C VAL A 100 -13.30 -5.27 7.26
N ARG A 101 -14.18 -6.16 6.86
CA ARG A 101 -15.61 -5.94 7.04
C ARG A 101 -16.23 -6.96 7.97
N TYR A 102 -17.01 -6.46 8.94
CA TYR A 102 -17.87 -7.27 9.77
C TYR A 102 -19.32 -6.97 9.36
N PHE A 103 -20.00 -7.99 8.87
CA PHE A 103 -21.37 -7.84 8.39
C PHE A 103 -22.30 -7.57 9.56
N GLY A 104 -23.21 -6.64 9.40
CA GLY A 104 -24.10 -6.25 10.47
C GLY A 104 -25.54 -6.77 10.32
N GLY A 105 -25.75 -7.70 9.40
CA GLY A 105 -27.07 -8.29 9.24
C GLY A 105 -27.97 -7.60 8.22
N ILE A 106 -27.53 -6.47 7.68
CA ILE A 106 -28.32 -5.74 6.69
C ILE A 106 -27.47 -5.62 5.44
N GLU A 107 -28.02 -6.00 4.30
CA GLU A 107 -27.28 -5.95 3.05
C GLU A 107 -27.15 -4.53 2.54
N LEU A 108 -26.00 -4.21 2.02
CA LEU A 108 -25.76 -2.86 1.53
C LEU A 108 -26.08 -2.71 0.05
N GLY A 109 -26.10 -3.81 -0.69
CA GLY A 109 -26.20 -3.76 -2.15
C GLY A 109 -24.86 -3.38 -2.76
N THR A 110 -24.74 -3.53 -4.08
CA THR A 110 -23.45 -3.29 -4.74
C THR A 110 -23.05 -1.83 -4.66
N SER A 111 -23.96 -0.89 -4.87
CA SER A 111 -23.60 0.52 -4.80
C SER A 111 -23.23 0.93 -3.39
N GLY A 112 -23.91 0.37 -2.38
CA GLY A 112 -23.57 0.67 -1.00
C GLY A 112 -22.20 0.12 -0.61
N LEU A 113 -21.85 -1.07 -1.12
CA LEU A 113 -20.55 -1.65 -0.86
C LEU A 113 -19.44 -0.80 -1.49
N ILE A 114 -19.64 -0.36 -2.71
CA ILE A 114 -18.63 0.48 -3.37
C ILE A 114 -18.37 1.73 -2.56
N VAL A 115 -19.43 2.38 -2.09
CA VAL A 115 -19.28 3.60 -1.28
C VAL A 115 -18.57 3.28 0.03
N ALA A 116 -18.94 2.16 0.67
CA ALA A 116 -18.38 1.81 1.97
C ALA A 116 -16.88 1.52 1.89
N TYR A 117 -16.47 0.71 0.91
CA TYR A 117 -15.05 0.38 0.76
C TYR A 117 -14.24 1.60 0.35
N ARG A 118 -14.80 2.42 -0.54
CA ARG A 118 -14.13 3.66 -0.94
C ARG A 118 -13.95 4.59 0.26
N THR A 119 -15.01 4.75 1.04
CA THR A 119 -14.97 5.66 2.19
C THR A 119 -14.00 5.17 3.25
N ALA A 120 -14.03 3.87 3.55
CA ALA A 120 -13.11 3.32 4.54
C ALA A 120 -11.66 3.49 4.10
N ALA A 121 -11.37 3.27 2.82
CA ALA A 121 -10.02 3.47 2.31
C ALA A 121 -9.62 4.94 2.41
N ALA A 122 -10.54 5.84 2.07
CA ALA A 122 -10.28 7.27 2.15
C ALA A 122 -9.99 7.70 3.60
N GLU A 123 -10.66 7.09 4.57
CA GLU A 123 -10.42 7.43 5.97
C GLU A 123 -9.01 7.01 6.41
N ALA A 124 -8.55 5.85 5.97
CA ALA A 124 -7.19 5.42 6.31
C ALA A 124 -6.17 6.35 5.67
N ILE A 125 -6.39 6.76 4.43
CA ILE A 125 -5.48 7.67 3.75
C ILE A 125 -5.48 9.03 4.45
N ALA A 126 -6.65 9.50 4.87
CA ALA A 126 -6.76 10.78 5.56
C ALA A 126 -5.99 10.79 6.87
N ALA A 127 -5.89 9.64 7.52
CA ALA A 127 -5.14 9.53 8.77
C ALA A 127 -3.65 9.30 8.54
N ALA A 128 -3.24 9.07 7.30
CA ALA A 128 -1.84 8.74 7.01
C ALA A 128 -1.01 10.00 6.88
N GLU A 129 0.26 9.85 7.18
CA GLU A 129 1.20 10.93 6.95
C GLU A 129 1.82 10.69 5.58
N ILE A 130 1.52 11.55 4.63
CA ILE A 130 1.98 11.40 3.27
C ILE A 130 3.32 12.11 3.11
N GLU A 131 4.25 11.47 2.43
CA GLU A 131 5.53 12.09 2.15
C GLU A 131 5.87 11.93 0.70
N GLU A 132 6.65 12.87 0.20
CA GLU A 132 7.11 12.82 -1.17
C GLU A 132 8.57 12.37 -1.18
N ARG A 133 8.90 11.46 -2.07
CA ARG A 133 10.25 10.93 -2.20
C ARG A 133 10.71 11.02 -3.63
N THR A 134 12.01 10.93 -3.84
CA THR A 134 12.54 10.83 -5.18
C THR A 134 13.12 9.43 -5.37
N VAL A 135 13.20 9.02 -6.60
CA VAL A 135 13.76 7.71 -6.92
C VAL A 135 15.20 7.60 -6.41
N ASP A 136 15.94 8.69 -6.47
CA ASP A 136 17.32 8.69 -6.01
C ASP A 136 17.46 8.31 -4.56
N GLU A 137 16.51 8.69 -3.75
CA GLU A 137 16.60 8.41 -2.32
C GLU A 137 16.40 6.95 -1.99
N ASP A 138 15.88 6.20 -2.95
CA ASP A 138 15.61 4.80 -2.72
C ASP A 138 16.55 3.88 -3.46
N ILE A 139 17.59 4.43 -4.08
CA ILE A 139 18.51 3.60 -4.82
C ILE A 139 19.37 2.79 -3.88
N THR A 140 19.44 1.51 -4.14
CA THR A 140 20.32 0.62 -3.42
C THR A 140 21.25 -0.02 -4.43
N VAL A 141 22.52 0.06 -4.17
CA VAL A 141 23.51 -0.54 -5.05
C VAL A 141 23.98 -1.85 -4.46
N VAL A 142 23.82 -2.92 -5.22
CA VAL A 142 24.24 -4.23 -4.79
C VAL A 142 25.22 -4.76 -5.82
N PHE A 143 26.35 -5.28 -5.39
CA PHE A 143 27.32 -5.80 -6.31
C PHE A 143 28.02 -7.01 -5.73
N GLU A 144 28.56 -7.82 -6.65
CA GLU A 144 29.15 -9.06 -6.26
C GLU A 144 30.51 -8.83 -5.68
N TYR A 145 30.85 -9.63 -4.68
CA TYR A 145 32.11 -9.48 -4.03
C TYR A 145 33.31 -9.67 -4.92
N PRO A 146 33.31 -10.55 -5.90
CA PRO A 146 34.51 -10.67 -6.75
C PRO A 146 34.90 -9.38 -7.42
N TYR A 147 33.96 -8.46 -7.58
CA TYR A 147 34.28 -7.20 -8.22
C TYR A 147 34.45 -6.10 -7.21
N LEU A 148 34.57 -6.46 -5.96
CA LEU A 148 34.53 -5.48 -4.91
C LEU A 148 35.54 -4.38 -5.09
N ASN A 149 36.79 -4.72 -5.40
CA ASN A 149 37.79 -3.69 -5.50
C ASN A 149 37.48 -2.67 -6.56
N GLY A 150 37.12 -3.12 -7.74
CA GLY A 150 36.79 -2.21 -8.81
C GLY A 150 35.52 -1.44 -8.51
N ILE A 151 34.53 -2.13 -8.02
CA ILE A 151 33.27 -1.50 -7.75
C ILE A 151 33.36 -0.51 -6.61
N MET A 152 34.13 -0.84 -5.61
CA MET A 152 34.27 0.06 -4.49
C MET A 152 34.92 1.36 -4.91
N ARG A 153 35.86 1.31 -5.82
CA ARG A 153 36.43 2.55 -6.30
C ARG A 153 35.38 3.38 -6.99
N ILE A 154 34.54 2.77 -7.80
CA ILE A 154 33.48 3.48 -8.49
C ILE A 154 32.48 4.04 -7.51
N VAL A 155 32.06 3.24 -6.57
CA VAL A 155 31.08 3.67 -5.61
C VAL A 155 31.58 4.84 -4.79
N LYS A 156 32.83 4.76 -4.36
CA LYS A 156 33.36 5.85 -3.58
C LYS A 156 33.46 7.10 -4.39
N ALA A 157 33.78 6.97 -5.65
CA ALA A 157 33.92 8.15 -6.47
C ALA A 157 32.60 8.76 -6.82
N VAL A 158 31.58 7.93 -7.01
CA VAL A 158 30.34 8.43 -7.52
C VAL A 158 29.35 8.73 -6.47
N SER A 159 29.20 7.89 -5.52
CA SER A 159 28.10 8.04 -4.76
C SER A 159 28.26 7.97 -3.41
N TYR A 160 29.41 7.99 -2.91
CA TYR A 160 29.49 8.02 -1.62
C TYR A 160 28.66 8.95 -1.12
N THR A 161 28.36 9.89 -1.85
CA THR A 161 27.54 10.86 -1.45
C THR A 161 26.22 10.36 -1.28
N HIS A 162 25.74 9.48 -1.95
CA HIS A 162 24.49 9.04 -1.55
C HIS A 162 24.39 7.63 -1.54
N LEU A 163 25.42 6.99 -1.67
CA LEU A 163 25.31 5.69 -1.44
C LEU A 163 25.48 5.43 -0.14
N ARG A 164 25.71 6.15 0.46
CA ARG A 164 25.83 5.94 1.63
C ARG A 164 26.41 4.95 1.78
N ALA A 165 26.91 4.87 1.33
CA ALA A 165 27.46 4.13 1.53
C ALA A 165 27.45 3.08 1.74
N HIS A 166 27.14 2.83 1.61
CA HIS A 166 27.02 1.76 1.87
C HIS A 166 28.00 1.23 1.46
N GLU A 167 28.65 1.68 1.45
CA GLU A 167 29.47 1.15 1.21
C GLU A 167 29.80 0.65 1.87
#